data_5fb86949b852c1c06b361ee88d07d345
#
_entry.id   5fb86949b852c1c06b361ee88d07d345
#
_cell.length_a   1.000
_cell.length_b   1.000
_cell.length_c   1.000
_cell.angle_alpha   90.00
_cell.angle_beta   90.00
_cell.angle_gamma   90.00
#
_symmetry.space_group_name_H-M   'P 1'
#
loop_
_entity.id
_entity.type
_entity.pdbx_description
1 polymer ?
#
loop_
_entity_poly.entity_id
_entity_poly.type
_entity_poly.pdbx_seq_one_letter_code
_entity_poly.pdbx_strand_id
1 'polypeptide(L)'
;MYTLSKLTLAACCLLSINTAYAYNSSQGSSSCDKPMFSEFQPAANKYTQSLSEFSMMASANTVPSSVHVTVSYGQTHFDFPAKELDITVQKSGRLEIKGKLDRPIEHGFARISVTAHSKPTCEKTDGFLVRIQ
;
A
#
# COMPACT_ATOMS: atom_id res chain seq x y z
N MET A 1 53.80 -9.84 -62.42
CA MET A 1 53.13 -11.02 -61.96
C MET A 1 52.85 -10.91 -60.48
N TYR A 2 51.79 -10.29 -60.13
CA TYR A 2 51.57 -10.07 -58.74
C TYR A 2 50.17 -10.58 -58.48
N THR A 3 50.15 -11.61 -57.73
CA THR A 3 48.90 -12.13 -57.20
C THR A 3 48.49 -11.26 -56.04
N LEU A 4 47.60 -10.41 -56.31
CA LEU A 4 46.93 -9.64 -55.28
C LEU A 4 46.02 -10.56 -54.49
N SER A 5 46.52 -10.92 -53.37
CA SER A 5 45.74 -11.57 -52.36
C SER A 5 44.62 -10.62 -51.96
N LYS A 6 43.44 -10.93 -52.41
CA LYS A 6 42.25 -10.23 -51.93
C LYS A 6 41.96 -10.69 -50.51
N LEU A 7 42.39 -9.91 -49.60
CA LEU A 7 41.89 -10.02 -48.25
C LEU A 7 40.44 -9.56 -48.27
N THR A 8 39.58 -10.50 -48.33
CA THR A 8 38.17 -10.27 -48.04
C THR A 8 38.03 -10.14 -46.54
N LEU A 9 37.99 -8.92 -46.11
CA LEU A 9 37.64 -8.63 -44.73
C LEU A 9 36.17 -8.93 -44.55
N ALA A 10 35.85 -10.08 -44.06
CA ALA A 10 34.51 -10.39 -43.63
C ALA A 10 34.28 -9.59 -42.37
N ALA A 11 33.66 -8.46 -42.50
CA ALA A 11 33.14 -7.73 -41.38
C ALA A 11 31.98 -8.54 -40.82
N CYS A 12 32.25 -9.32 -39.83
CA CYS A 12 31.24 -9.89 -38.97
C CYS A 12 30.61 -8.73 -38.21
N CYS A 13 29.58 -8.19 -38.75
CA CYS A 13 28.62 -7.39 -37.97
C CYS A 13 28.00 -8.31 -36.96
N LEU A 14 28.61 -8.40 -35.81
CA LEU A 14 27.96 -8.91 -34.63
C LEU A 14 26.87 -7.90 -34.28
N LEU A 15 25.70 -8.13 -34.83
CA LEU A 15 24.51 -7.55 -34.33
C LEU A 15 24.30 -8.14 -32.95
N SER A 16 24.88 -7.47 -31.96
CA SER A 16 24.48 -7.69 -30.60
C SER A 16 23.04 -7.24 -30.51
N ILE A 17 22.17 -8.20 -30.66
CA ILE A 17 20.77 -8.02 -30.34
C ILE A 17 20.73 -7.84 -28.85
N ASN A 18 20.81 -6.60 -28.41
CA ASN A 18 20.46 -6.26 -27.06
C ASN A 18 18.96 -6.45 -26.99
N THR A 19 18.57 -7.66 -26.68
CA THR A 19 17.21 -7.88 -26.26
C THR A 19 17.10 -7.18 -24.91
N ALA A 20 16.69 -5.95 -24.98
CA ALA A 20 16.25 -5.28 -23.78
C ALA A 20 15.00 -6.02 -23.32
N TYR A 21 15.20 -6.91 -22.37
CA TYR A 21 14.07 -7.46 -21.64
C TYR A 21 13.52 -6.31 -20.82
N ALA A 22 12.46 -5.73 -21.34
CA ALA A 22 11.66 -4.86 -20.53
C ALA A 22 11.13 -5.73 -19.40
N TYR A 23 11.75 -5.64 -18.26
CA TYR A 23 11.27 -6.27 -17.05
C TYR A 23 10.03 -5.58 -16.63
N ASN A 24 8.93 -6.09 -17.08
CA ASN A 24 7.64 -5.68 -16.59
C ASN A 24 7.32 -6.60 -15.42
N SER A 25 8.01 -6.38 -14.34
CA SER A 25 7.85 -7.14 -13.12
C SER A 25 6.45 -7.00 -12.51
N SER A 26 5.70 -6.04 -13.00
CA SER A 26 4.32 -5.82 -12.56
C SER A 26 3.29 -6.68 -13.29
N GLN A 27 3.67 -7.42 -14.29
CA GLN A 27 2.72 -8.11 -15.13
C GLN A 27 1.91 -9.18 -14.44
N GLY A 28 2.50 -9.85 -13.46
CA GLY A 28 1.80 -10.90 -12.74
C GLY A 28 0.81 -10.41 -11.72
N SER A 29 0.95 -9.16 -11.26
CA SER A 29 0.13 -8.61 -10.19
C SER A 29 -0.88 -7.57 -10.68
N SER A 30 -0.76 -7.14 -11.91
CA SER A 30 -1.55 -6.03 -12.44
C SER A 30 -3.02 -6.34 -12.68
N SER A 31 -3.44 -7.60 -12.53
CA SER A 31 -4.80 -8.02 -12.80
C SER A 31 -5.76 -7.83 -11.64
N CYS A 32 -5.30 -7.33 -10.51
CA CYS A 32 -6.17 -7.18 -9.36
C CYS A 32 -6.33 -5.72 -8.95
N ASP A 33 -7.56 -5.36 -8.60
CA ASP A 33 -7.87 -4.06 -8.02
C ASP A 33 -7.69 -4.13 -6.51
N LYS A 34 -6.65 -3.47 -6.03
CA LYS A 34 -6.37 -3.39 -4.60
C LYS A 34 -7.35 -2.45 -3.91
N PRO A 35 -7.63 -2.67 -2.62
CA PRO A 35 -8.39 -1.69 -1.84
C PRO A 35 -7.75 -0.31 -1.88
N MET A 36 -8.58 0.71 -1.81
CA MET A 36 -8.14 2.10 -1.67
C MET A 36 -8.70 2.68 -0.39
N PHE A 37 -7.86 3.37 0.36
CA PHE A 37 -8.23 3.98 1.63
C PHE A 37 -8.24 5.50 1.48
N SER A 38 -9.17 6.15 2.19
CA SER A 38 -9.35 7.59 2.14
C SER A 38 -10.04 8.09 3.40
N GLU A 39 -10.20 9.40 3.48
CA GLU A 39 -10.95 10.06 4.55
C GLU A 39 -10.47 9.67 5.95
N PHE A 40 -9.14 9.69 6.13
CA PHE A 40 -8.54 9.36 7.41
C PHE A 40 -8.90 10.39 8.48
N GLN A 41 -9.32 9.90 9.66
CA GLN A 41 -9.53 10.70 10.84
C GLN A 41 -8.76 10.10 12.02
N PRO A 42 -8.00 10.87 12.79
CA PRO A 42 -7.72 12.31 12.57
C PRO A 42 -7.02 12.57 11.24
N ALA A 43 -7.19 13.76 10.69
CA ALA A 43 -6.61 14.08 9.40
C ALA A 43 -5.08 14.05 9.46
N ALA A 44 -4.46 13.49 8.43
CA ALA A 44 -3.01 13.41 8.33
C ALA A 44 -2.39 14.81 8.33
N ASN A 45 -1.22 14.94 8.99
CA ASN A 45 -0.45 16.18 9.07
C ASN A 45 -1.14 17.35 9.79
N LYS A 46 -2.21 17.07 10.52
CA LYS A 46 -2.84 18.06 11.39
C LYS A 46 -2.61 17.67 12.85
N TYR A 47 -2.64 18.67 13.70
CA TYR A 47 -2.54 18.44 15.14
C TYR A 47 -3.91 18.11 15.71
N THR A 48 -3.94 17.14 16.61
CA THR A 48 -5.11 16.82 17.43
C THR A 48 -4.72 16.92 18.89
N GLN A 49 -5.67 17.16 19.77
CA GLN A 49 -5.40 17.28 21.22
C GLN A 49 -5.17 15.92 21.85
N SER A 50 -5.82 14.90 21.37
CA SER A 50 -5.64 13.54 21.83
C SER A 50 -6.04 12.57 20.72
N LEU A 51 -5.47 11.38 20.75
CA LEU A 51 -5.87 10.31 19.85
C LEU A 51 -6.54 9.22 20.68
N SER A 52 -7.85 9.10 20.57
CA SER A 52 -8.62 8.03 21.22
C SER A 52 -9.39 7.19 20.21
N GLU A 53 -9.73 7.78 19.07
CA GLU A 53 -10.49 7.14 18.03
C GLU A 53 -9.87 7.42 16.67
N PHE A 54 -10.04 6.50 15.76
CA PHE A 54 -9.62 6.69 14.37
C PHE A 54 -10.69 6.15 13.44
N SER A 55 -10.71 6.67 12.24
CA SER A 55 -11.61 6.16 11.21
C SER A 55 -11.01 6.35 9.82
N MET A 56 -11.51 5.60 8.88
CA MET A 56 -11.14 5.71 7.48
C MET A 56 -12.21 5.05 6.61
N MET A 57 -12.17 5.36 5.34
CA MET A 57 -13.02 4.72 4.35
C MET A 57 -12.20 3.78 3.50
N ALA A 58 -12.75 2.65 3.16
CA ALA A 58 -12.16 1.71 2.21
C ALA A 58 -13.08 1.53 1.01
N SER A 59 -12.49 1.28 -0.14
CA SER A 59 -13.24 1.08 -1.39
C SER A 59 -14.17 -0.14 -1.30
N ALA A 60 -15.20 -0.15 -2.15
CA ALA A 60 -16.25 -1.17 -2.11
C ALA A 60 -15.74 -2.59 -2.37
N ASN A 61 -14.59 -2.73 -3.04
CA ASN A 61 -14.01 -4.03 -3.31
C ASN A 61 -13.26 -4.65 -2.12
N THR A 62 -13.22 -3.97 -0.99
CA THR A 62 -12.52 -4.44 0.21
C THR A 62 -13.32 -5.53 0.89
N VAL A 63 -12.66 -6.63 1.23
CA VAL A 63 -13.25 -7.70 2.05
C VAL A 63 -13.21 -7.26 3.51
N PRO A 64 -14.36 -7.07 4.17
CA PRO A 64 -14.38 -6.54 5.53
C PRO A 64 -13.57 -7.35 6.55
N SER A 65 -13.62 -8.67 6.46
CA SER A 65 -12.90 -9.54 7.38
C SER A 65 -11.37 -9.49 7.21
N SER A 66 -10.89 -8.92 6.12
CA SER A 66 -9.45 -8.78 5.85
C SER A 66 -8.84 -7.52 6.47
N VAL A 67 -9.67 -6.61 6.96
CA VAL A 67 -9.18 -5.33 7.48
C VAL A 67 -8.44 -5.55 8.77
N HIS A 68 -7.25 -4.97 8.84
CA HIS A 68 -6.40 -4.97 10.02
C HIS A 68 -5.78 -3.59 10.19
N VAL A 69 -5.89 -3.03 11.38
CA VAL A 69 -5.32 -1.71 11.68
C VAL A 69 -4.32 -1.86 12.80
N THR A 70 -3.19 -1.20 12.67
CA THR A 70 -2.16 -1.11 13.70
C THR A 70 -1.92 0.36 14.04
N VAL A 71 -1.93 0.68 15.32
CA VAL A 71 -1.54 2.00 15.82
C VAL A 71 -0.22 1.85 16.53
N SER A 72 0.80 2.55 16.05
CA SER A 72 2.14 2.53 16.61
C SER A 72 2.41 3.85 17.32
N TYR A 73 2.79 3.77 18.57
CA TYR A 73 3.14 4.92 19.41
C TYR A 73 4.40 4.60 20.20
N GLY A 74 5.51 5.24 19.84
CA GLY A 74 6.80 4.87 20.40
C GLY A 74 7.12 3.41 20.08
N GLN A 75 7.36 2.62 21.11
CA GLN A 75 7.59 1.18 20.96
C GLN A 75 6.35 0.35 21.21
N THR A 76 5.22 1.00 21.42
CA THR A 76 3.95 0.32 21.68
C THR A 76 3.16 0.18 20.40
N HIS A 77 2.60 -1.01 20.20
CA HIS A 77 1.77 -1.32 19.04
C HIS A 77 0.42 -1.81 19.51
N PHE A 78 -0.63 -1.22 18.97
CA PHE A 78 -2.01 -1.65 19.21
C PHE A 78 -2.53 -2.28 17.93
N ASP A 79 -2.90 -3.55 17.98
CA ASP A 79 -3.39 -4.29 16.83
C ASP A 79 -4.90 -4.44 16.91
N PHE A 80 -5.57 -4.11 15.81
CA PHE A 80 -7.01 -4.19 15.68
C PHE A 80 -7.35 -5.10 14.50
N PRO A 81 -7.60 -6.39 14.74
CA PRO A 81 -8.16 -7.24 13.71
C PRO A 81 -9.60 -6.81 13.40
N ALA A 82 -10.14 -7.26 12.29
CA ALA A 82 -11.46 -6.82 11.83
C ALA A 82 -12.55 -6.98 12.90
N LYS A 83 -12.49 -8.04 13.70
CA LYS A 83 -13.47 -8.28 14.78
C LYS A 83 -13.45 -7.24 15.90
N GLU A 84 -12.35 -6.50 16.04
CA GLU A 84 -12.21 -5.45 17.05
C GLU A 84 -12.45 -4.06 16.47
N LEU A 85 -12.78 -3.98 15.19
CA LEU A 85 -13.12 -2.75 14.50
C LEU A 85 -14.62 -2.68 14.27
N ASP A 86 -15.12 -1.45 14.23
CA ASP A 86 -16.49 -1.18 13.80
C ASP A 86 -16.48 -0.90 12.31
N ILE A 87 -16.93 -1.87 11.53
CA ILE A 87 -16.91 -1.79 10.07
C ILE A 87 -18.35 -1.76 9.58
N THR A 88 -18.72 -0.68 8.91
CA THR A 88 -20.05 -0.46 8.38
C THR A 88 -20.00 -0.32 6.86
N VAL A 89 -20.87 -1.06 6.16
CA VAL A 89 -21.00 -0.92 4.71
C VAL A 89 -21.95 0.23 4.43
N GLN A 90 -21.46 1.22 3.69
CA GLN A 90 -22.24 2.39 3.29
C GLN A 90 -23.15 2.06 2.10
N LYS A 91 -24.10 2.94 1.82
CA LYS A 91 -24.99 2.78 0.66
C LYS A 91 -24.23 2.70 -0.66
N SER A 92 -23.09 3.37 -0.72
CA SER A 92 -22.19 3.32 -1.89
C SER A 92 -21.46 2.00 -2.06
N GLY A 93 -21.52 1.12 -1.06
CA GLY A 93 -20.73 -0.10 -0.98
C GLY A 93 -19.37 0.09 -0.32
N ARG A 94 -18.93 1.32 -0.11
CA ARG A 94 -17.68 1.61 0.59
C ARG A 94 -17.79 1.20 2.05
N LEU A 95 -16.67 0.86 2.64
CA LEU A 95 -16.60 0.50 4.06
C LEU A 95 -16.18 1.71 4.89
N GLU A 96 -16.88 1.95 5.98
CA GLU A 96 -16.41 2.85 7.02
C GLU A 96 -15.78 2.01 8.12
N ILE A 97 -14.52 2.29 8.43
CA ILE A 97 -13.75 1.54 9.42
C ILE A 97 -13.46 2.47 10.58
N LYS A 98 -13.88 2.06 11.78
CA LYS A 98 -13.65 2.82 13.00
C LYS A 98 -12.99 1.95 14.05
N GLY A 99 -12.09 2.56 14.80
CA GLY A 99 -11.45 1.90 15.93
C GLY A 99 -11.32 2.85 17.11
N LYS A 100 -11.19 2.28 18.29
CA LYS A 100 -11.08 3.05 19.53
C LYS A 100 -9.97 2.49 20.38
N LEU A 101 -9.09 3.37 20.86
CA LEU A 101 -8.04 3.02 21.81
C LEU A 101 -8.61 2.96 23.22
N ASP A 102 -8.14 2.01 24.03
CA ASP A 102 -8.55 1.91 25.43
C ASP A 102 -8.11 3.13 26.24
N ARG A 103 -6.97 3.70 25.89
CA ARG A 103 -6.43 4.89 26.54
C ARG A 103 -6.06 5.91 25.47
N PRO A 104 -6.44 7.18 25.64
CA PRO A 104 -6.03 8.22 24.73
C PRO A 104 -4.52 8.41 24.73
N ILE A 105 -3.96 8.67 23.56
CA ILE A 105 -2.58 9.16 23.43
C ILE A 105 -2.65 10.68 23.44
N GLU A 106 -1.96 11.32 24.37
CA GLU A 106 -2.12 12.75 24.60
C GLU A 106 -0.97 13.61 24.08
N HIS A 107 0.17 12.99 23.77
CA HIS A 107 1.35 13.72 23.28
C HIS A 107 2.12 12.89 22.29
N GLY A 108 2.74 13.57 21.33
CA GLY A 108 3.71 12.97 20.42
C GLY A 108 3.15 12.60 19.07
N PHE A 109 3.63 11.51 18.53
CA PHE A 109 3.27 11.06 17.19
C PHE A 109 2.78 9.63 17.25
N ALA A 110 1.72 9.36 16.54
CA ALA A 110 1.23 8.00 16.35
C ALA A 110 1.12 7.72 14.85
N ARG A 111 1.46 6.52 14.46
CA ARG A 111 1.28 6.06 13.09
C ARG A 111 0.14 5.06 13.05
N ILE A 112 -0.81 5.32 12.19
CA ILE A 112 -1.93 4.42 11.96
C ILE A 112 -1.73 3.76 10.60
N SER A 113 -1.69 2.43 10.60
CA SER A 113 -1.54 1.64 9.37
C SER A 113 -2.75 0.74 9.19
N VAL A 114 -3.24 0.66 7.97
CA VAL A 114 -4.36 -0.20 7.62
C VAL A 114 -3.95 -1.13 6.50
N THR A 115 -4.33 -2.39 6.63
CA THR A 115 -4.10 -3.42 5.60
C THR A 115 -5.41 -4.13 5.33
N ALA A 116 -5.70 -4.35 4.08
CA ALA A 116 -6.86 -5.11 3.65
C ALA A 116 -6.65 -5.65 2.24
N HIS A 117 -7.47 -6.58 1.83
CA HIS A 117 -7.42 -7.12 0.48
C HIS A 117 -8.81 -7.14 -0.16
N SER A 118 -8.82 -7.11 -1.48
CA SER A 118 -10.02 -7.36 -2.28
C SER A 118 -10.18 -8.87 -2.54
N LYS A 119 -9.06 -9.58 -2.56
CA LYS A 119 -8.93 -11.03 -2.58
C LYS A 119 -7.56 -11.37 -1.98
N PRO A 120 -7.31 -12.60 -1.51
CA PRO A 120 -6.10 -12.92 -0.74
C PRO A 120 -4.77 -12.51 -1.37
N THR A 121 -4.69 -12.47 -2.68
CA THR A 121 -3.46 -12.09 -3.39
C THR A 121 -3.42 -10.61 -3.77
N CYS A 122 -4.42 -9.84 -3.40
CA CYS A 122 -4.59 -8.45 -3.80
C CYS A 122 -4.71 -7.54 -2.58
N GLU A 123 -3.59 -7.37 -1.88
CA GLU A 123 -3.51 -6.66 -0.61
C GLU A 123 -2.96 -5.26 -0.78
N LYS A 124 -3.46 -4.35 0.02
CA LYS A 124 -2.99 -2.97 0.10
C LYS A 124 -2.75 -2.59 1.54
N THR A 125 -1.61 -1.96 1.79
CA THR A 125 -1.29 -1.32 3.07
C THR A 125 -1.14 0.17 2.86
N ASP A 126 -1.75 0.95 3.73
CA ASP A 126 -1.62 2.40 3.74
C ASP A 126 -1.44 2.86 5.17
N GLY A 127 -0.94 4.07 5.35
CA GLY A 127 -0.71 4.59 6.68
C GLY A 127 -0.58 6.10 6.70
N PHE A 128 -0.82 6.66 7.86
CA PHE A 128 -0.72 8.10 8.06
C PHE A 128 -0.20 8.41 9.46
N LEU A 129 0.41 9.58 9.58
CA LEU A 129 0.96 10.06 10.82
C LEU A 129 -0.03 11.01 11.49
N VAL A 130 -0.28 10.79 12.78
CA VAL A 130 -1.10 11.66 13.62
C VAL A 130 -0.18 12.40 14.56
N ARG A 131 -0.30 13.72 14.60
CA ARG A 131 0.45 14.57 15.52
C ARG A 131 -0.45 14.96 16.68
N ILE A 132 0.00 14.68 17.89
CA ILE A 132 -0.79 14.89 19.10
C ILE A 132 -0.10 15.93 19.96
N GLN A 133 -0.84 16.94 20.35
CA GLN A 133 -0.29 18.10 21.03
C GLN A 133 -0.90 18.28 22.41
#